data_e551cc285ea98a907c9c526c1804c4ab
#
_entry.id   e551cc285ea98a907c9c526c1804c4ab
#
_cell.length_a   1.000
_cell.length_b   1.000
_cell.length_c   1.000
_cell.angle_alpha   90.00
_cell.angle_beta   90.00
_cell.angle_gamma   90.00
#
_symmetry.space_group_name_H-M   'P 1'
#
loop_
_entity.id
_entity.type
_entity.pdbx_description
1 polymer ?
#
loop_
_entity_poly.entity_id
_entity_poly.type
_entity_poly.pdbx_seq_one_letter_code
_entity_poly.pdbx_strand_id
1 'polypeptide(L)'
;MALMEARPAGLTTRQLVAATGLSPYQVRKGILWIKEVAAREHLTPLVYTVKCGYRFPADSADWVAYEKAQFAGALTRISRLLDGTITPHAMKYPDDKWARFVLAQATSLQSTLDMLTNGHVPVRG
;
A
#
# COMPACT_ATOMS: atom_id res chain seq x y z
N MET A 1 23.93 4.13 -1.98
CA MET A 1 22.87 3.16 -1.84
C MET A 1 22.41 2.70 -3.23
N ALA A 2 22.31 1.39 -3.42
CA ALA A 2 22.05 0.81 -4.75
C ALA A 2 20.78 1.33 -5.42
N LEU A 3 19.68 1.48 -4.67
CA LEU A 3 18.41 1.99 -5.21
C LEU A 3 18.50 3.45 -5.65
N MET A 4 19.25 4.26 -4.95
CA MET A 4 19.46 5.67 -5.35
C MET A 4 20.24 5.76 -6.65
N GLU A 5 21.26 4.92 -6.81
CA GLU A 5 22.05 4.87 -8.03
C GLU A 5 21.26 4.38 -9.23
N ALA A 6 20.26 3.48 -8.99
CA ALA A 6 19.43 2.89 -10.03
C ALA A 6 18.23 3.75 -10.42
N ARG A 7 18.04 4.92 -9.81
CA ARG A 7 16.91 5.80 -10.13
C ARG A 7 16.90 6.22 -11.60
N PRO A 8 15.71 6.29 -12.23
CA PRO A 8 14.39 5.85 -11.76
C PRO A 8 14.06 4.40 -12.10
N ALA A 9 14.98 3.65 -12.72
CA ALA A 9 14.71 2.32 -13.29
C ALA A 9 14.33 1.28 -12.23
N GLY A 10 14.95 1.34 -11.03
CA GLY A 10 14.66 0.43 -9.95
C GLY A 10 15.42 -0.89 -10.01
N LEU A 11 15.30 -1.67 -8.93
CA LEU A 11 15.95 -2.97 -8.78
C LEU A 11 14.99 -3.97 -8.14
N THR A 12 15.01 -5.22 -8.63
CA THR A 12 14.32 -6.32 -7.99
C THR A 12 15.10 -6.78 -6.74
N THR A 13 14.47 -7.62 -5.90
CA THR A 13 15.15 -8.20 -4.74
C THR A 13 16.40 -8.97 -5.16
N ARG A 14 16.31 -9.77 -6.24
CA ARG A 14 17.45 -10.51 -6.78
C ARG A 14 18.60 -9.59 -7.17
N GLN A 15 18.26 -8.50 -7.86
CA GLN A 15 19.25 -7.51 -8.29
C GLN A 15 19.88 -6.78 -7.09
N LEU A 16 19.09 -6.48 -6.06
CA LEU A 16 19.59 -5.86 -4.83
C LEU A 16 20.54 -6.78 -4.08
N VAL A 17 20.22 -8.09 -3.99
CA VAL A 17 21.13 -9.07 -3.39
C VAL A 17 22.45 -9.10 -4.15
N ALA A 18 22.40 -9.13 -5.49
CA ALA A 18 23.60 -9.16 -6.32
C ALA A 18 24.42 -7.87 -6.19
N ALA A 19 23.76 -6.71 -6.15
CA ALA A 19 24.43 -5.41 -6.11
C ALA A 19 25.05 -5.09 -4.73
N THR A 20 24.46 -5.58 -3.65
CA THR A 20 24.88 -5.23 -2.28
C THR A 20 25.68 -6.33 -1.59
N GLY A 21 25.61 -7.57 -2.05
CA GLY A 21 26.18 -8.71 -1.37
C GLY A 21 25.45 -9.13 -0.09
N LEU A 22 24.31 -8.49 0.21
CA LEU A 22 23.51 -8.81 1.39
C LEU A 22 22.63 -10.03 1.12
N SER A 23 22.21 -10.72 2.18
CA SER A 23 21.22 -11.80 2.07
C SER A 23 19.85 -11.25 1.71
N PRO A 24 18.92 -12.09 1.17
CA PRO A 24 17.54 -11.64 0.93
C PRO A 24 16.86 -11.12 2.18
N TYR A 25 17.14 -11.70 3.36
CA TYR A 25 16.61 -11.22 4.63
C TYR A 25 17.10 -9.81 4.95
N GLN A 26 18.40 -9.55 4.79
CA GLN A 26 18.99 -8.24 5.03
C GLN A 26 18.45 -7.21 4.04
N VAL A 27 18.26 -7.59 2.77
CA VAL A 27 17.65 -6.71 1.76
C VAL A 27 16.23 -6.33 2.16
N ARG A 28 15.41 -7.30 2.58
CA ARG A 28 14.03 -7.01 3.02
C ARG A 28 14.00 -6.08 4.23
N LYS A 29 14.89 -6.28 5.20
CA LYS A 29 15.01 -5.41 6.37
C LYS A 29 15.40 -3.99 5.99
N GLY A 30 16.35 -3.84 5.08
CA GLY A 30 16.78 -2.54 4.58
C GLY A 30 15.68 -1.81 3.84
N ILE A 31 14.89 -2.52 3.02
CA ILE A 31 13.73 -1.95 2.31
C ILE A 31 12.68 -1.47 3.30
N LEU A 32 12.38 -2.25 4.33
CA LEU A 32 11.42 -1.84 5.36
C LEU A 32 11.88 -0.54 6.05
N TRP A 33 13.14 -0.45 6.39
CA TRP A 33 13.70 0.78 6.98
C TRP A 33 13.57 1.97 6.03
N ILE A 34 13.85 1.78 4.74
CA ILE A 34 13.69 2.84 3.73
C ILE A 34 12.25 3.31 3.67
N LYS A 35 11.29 2.37 3.62
CA LYS A 35 9.86 2.71 3.56
C LYS A 35 9.37 3.46 4.80
N GLU A 36 9.82 3.05 5.98
CA GLU A 36 9.27 3.56 7.23
C GLU A 36 10.01 4.76 7.79
N VAL A 37 11.29 4.88 7.49
CA VAL A 37 12.15 5.92 8.08
C VAL A 37 12.74 6.83 7.03
N ALA A 38 13.58 6.29 6.14
CA ALA A 38 14.33 7.10 5.20
C ALA A 38 13.46 7.87 4.21
N ALA A 39 12.38 7.25 3.73
CA ALA A 39 11.43 7.90 2.82
C ALA A 39 10.81 9.15 3.44
N ARG A 40 10.48 9.07 4.72
CA ARG A 40 9.91 10.18 5.48
C ARG A 40 10.91 11.31 5.68
N GLU A 41 12.15 10.96 6.03
CA GLU A 41 13.22 11.94 6.25
C GLU A 41 13.62 12.67 4.97
N HIS A 42 13.63 11.97 3.84
CA HIS A 42 14.07 12.50 2.55
C HIS A 42 12.92 12.91 1.63
N LEU A 43 11.67 12.77 2.08
CA LEU A 43 10.46 13.08 1.32
C LEU A 43 10.45 12.39 -0.06
N THR A 44 10.95 11.15 -0.10
CA THR A 44 11.04 10.36 -1.33
C THR A 44 10.54 8.96 -1.07
N PRO A 45 9.34 8.59 -1.57
CA PRO A 45 8.80 7.25 -1.34
C PRO A 45 9.54 6.20 -2.13
N LEU A 46 9.64 5.01 -1.55
CA LEU A 46 10.08 3.81 -2.25
C LEU A 46 8.86 3.04 -2.72
N VAL A 47 8.77 2.76 -4.01
CA VAL A 47 7.65 2.04 -4.61
C VAL A 47 8.10 0.70 -5.16
N TYR A 48 7.14 -0.22 -5.30
CA TYR A 48 7.38 -1.54 -5.87
C TYR A 48 6.36 -1.83 -6.97
N THR A 49 6.87 -2.36 -8.08
CA THR A 49 6.03 -2.94 -9.14
C THR A 49 6.62 -4.29 -9.54
N VAL A 50 5.76 -5.20 -9.99
CA VAL A 50 6.21 -6.52 -10.43
C VAL A 50 7.21 -6.39 -11.59
N LYS A 51 6.98 -5.43 -12.48
CA LYS A 51 7.82 -5.23 -13.66
C LYS A 51 9.20 -4.66 -13.32
N CYS A 52 9.26 -3.68 -12.43
CA CYS A 52 10.49 -2.90 -12.18
C CYS A 52 11.15 -3.21 -10.84
N GLY A 53 10.46 -3.90 -9.91
CA GLY A 53 10.95 -4.10 -8.55
C GLY A 53 10.82 -2.85 -7.70
N TYR A 54 11.76 -2.66 -6.79
CA TYR A 54 11.80 -1.49 -5.91
C TYR A 54 12.50 -0.33 -6.61
N ARG A 55 11.89 0.85 -6.53
CA ARG A 55 12.49 2.05 -7.12
C ARG A 55 12.05 3.32 -6.41
N PHE A 56 12.82 4.38 -6.57
CA PHE A 56 12.40 5.72 -6.22
C PHE A 56 11.78 6.33 -7.49
N PRO A 57 10.49 6.71 -7.46
CA PRO A 57 9.82 7.21 -8.66
C PRO A 57 10.34 8.59 -9.08
N ALA A 58 10.25 8.86 -10.38
CA ALA A 58 10.79 10.08 -10.96
C ALA A 58 9.89 11.30 -10.71
N ASP A 59 8.57 11.12 -10.66
CA ASP A 59 7.63 12.24 -10.56
C ASP A 59 6.39 11.89 -9.73
N SER A 60 5.58 12.91 -9.48
CA SER A 60 4.37 12.81 -8.67
C SER A 60 3.32 11.88 -9.26
N ALA A 61 3.24 11.77 -10.58
CA ALA A 61 2.29 10.86 -11.24
C ALA A 61 2.59 9.39 -10.86
N ASP A 62 3.87 9.03 -10.80
CA ASP A 62 4.27 7.70 -10.35
C ASP A 62 3.89 7.44 -8.89
N TRP A 63 4.00 8.46 -8.05
CA TRP A 63 3.59 8.36 -6.64
C TRP A 63 2.09 8.13 -6.52
N VAL A 64 1.30 8.88 -7.28
CA VAL A 64 -0.16 8.74 -7.28
C VAL A 64 -0.57 7.35 -7.77
N ALA A 65 0.04 6.84 -8.82
CA ALA A 65 -0.25 5.51 -9.33
C ALA A 65 0.04 4.42 -8.28
N TYR A 66 1.16 4.53 -7.58
CA TYR A 66 1.50 3.61 -6.50
C TYR A 66 0.51 3.69 -5.33
N GLU A 67 0.17 4.91 -4.91
CA GLU A 67 -0.79 5.13 -3.82
C GLU A 67 -2.16 4.52 -4.16
N LYS A 68 -2.66 4.74 -5.38
CA LYS A 68 -3.92 4.15 -5.82
C LYS A 68 -3.88 2.62 -5.82
N ALA A 69 -2.76 2.04 -6.23
CA ALA A 69 -2.59 0.57 -6.20
C ALA A 69 -2.62 0.05 -4.75
N GLN A 70 -2.03 0.77 -3.81
CA GLN A 70 -2.09 0.41 -2.38
C GLN A 70 -3.51 0.50 -1.84
N PHE A 71 -4.26 1.54 -2.20
CA PHE A 71 -5.67 1.67 -1.80
C PHE A 71 -6.52 0.56 -2.41
N ALA A 72 -6.28 0.17 -3.66
CA ALA A 72 -6.99 -0.94 -4.29
C ALA A 72 -6.78 -2.25 -3.54
N GLY A 73 -5.54 -2.52 -3.11
CA GLY A 73 -5.23 -3.69 -2.29
C GLY A 73 -5.93 -3.67 -0.94
N ALA A 74 -5.96 -2.51 -0.27
CA ALA A 74 -6.66 -2.33 0.99
C ALA A 74 -8.17 -2.50 0.82
N LEU A 75 -8.74 -1.97 -0.26
CA LEU A 75 -10.16 -2.13 -0.60
C LEU A 75 -10.52 -3.61 -0.76
N THR A 76 -9.70 -4.37 -1.46
CA THR A 76 -9.93 -5.81 -1.63
C THR A 76 -9.93 -6.52 -0.28
N ARG A 77 -8.98 -6.22 0.59
CA ARG A 77 -8.89 -6.86 1.92
C ARG A 77 -10.08 -6.52 2.80
N ILE A 78 -10.48 -5.25 2.86
CA ILE A 78 -11.63 -4.86 3.70
C ILE A 78 -12.94 -5.41 3.14
N SER A 79 -13.09 -5.47 1.82
CA SER A 79 -14.27 -6.04 1.18
C SER A 79 -14.42 -7.52 1.50
N ARG A 80 -13.35 -8.28 1.46
CA ARG A 80 -13.36 -9.70 1.83
C ARG A 80 -13.70 -9.90 3.31
N LEU A 81 -13.16 -9.07 4.18
CA LEU A 81 -13.48 -9.15 5.60
C LEU A 81 -14.93 -8.78 5.89
N LEU A 82 -15.47 -7.76 5.20
CA LEU A 82 -16.87 -7.38 5.31
C LEU A 82 -17.79 -8.52 4.88
N ASP A 83 -17.56 -9.06 3.69
CA ASP A 83 -18.44 -10.08 3.11
C ASP A 83 -18.36 -11.42 3.85
N GLY A 84 -17.15 -11.80 4.27
CA GLY A 84 -16.91 -13.13 4.86
C GLY A 84 -17.03 -13.20 6.37
N THR A 85 -16.91 -12.09 7.08
CA THR A 85 -16.89 -12.10 8.55
C THR A 85 -17.77 -11.04 9.18
N ILE A 86 -17.58 -9.76 8.83
CA ILE A 86 -18.24 -8.66 9.52
C ILE A 86 -19.74 -8.67 9.29
N THR A 87 -20.18 -8.76 8.05
CA THR A 87 -21.61 -8.78 7.71
C THR A 87 -22.32 -10.03 8.26
N PRO A 88 -21.78 -11.25 8.07
CA PRO A 88 -22.37 -12.43 8.69
C PRO A 88 -22.47 -12.33 10.23
N HIS A 89 -21.46 -11.78 10.89
CA HIS A 89 -21.47 -11.59 12.33
C HIS A 89 -22.64 -10.67 12.76
N ALA A 90 -22.75 -9.53 12.11
CA ALA A 90 -23.81 -8.56 12.42
C ALA A 90 -25.21 -9.10 12.11
N MET A 91 -25.35 -9.91 11.05
CA MET A 91 -26.63 -10.50 10.70
C MET A 91 -27.06 -11.60 11.67
N LYS A 92 -26.10 -12.41 12.15
CA LYS A 92 -26.39 -13.48 13.10
C LYS A 92 -26.69 -12.96 14.50
N TYR A 93 -26.01 -11.89 14.91
CA TYR A 93 -26.14 -11.27 16.23
C TYR A 93 -26.52 -9.79 16.09
N PRO A 94 -27.75 -9.48 15.66
CA PRO A 94 -28.14 -8.11 15.31
C PRO A 94 -28.14 -7.15 16.50
N ASP A 95 -28.20 -7.66 17.72
CA ASP A 95 -28.16 -6.84 18.93
C ASP A 95 -26.75 -6.66 19.51
N ASP A 96 -25.74 -7.30 18.92
CA ASP A 96 -24.36 -7.16 19.34
C ASP A 96 -23.83 -5.77 18.98
N LYS A 97 -23.55 -4.97 19.98
CA LYS A 97 -23.09 -3.59 19.79
C LYS A 97 -21.76 -3.52 19.04
N TRP A 98 -20.84 -4.42 19.34
CA TRP A 98 -19.55 -4.49 18.65
C TRP A 98 -19.72 -4.80 17.17
N ALA A 99 -20.52 -5.85 16.85
CA ALA A 99 -20.75 -6.24 15.46
C ALA A 99 -21.36 -5.11 14.64
N ARG A 100 -22.34 -4.40 15.21
CA ARG A 100 -22.99 -3.25 14.57
C ARG A 100 -22.04 -2.08 14.37
N PHE A 101 -21.23 -1.78 15.37
CA PHE A 101 -20.24 -0.71 15.30
C PHE A 101 -19.19 -1.01 14.22
N VAL A 102 -18.64 -2.22 14.22
CA VAL A 102 -17.63 -2.64 13.23
C VAL A 102 -18.19 -2.63 11.83
N LEU A 103 -19.43 -3.10 11.64
CA LEU A 103 -20.08 -3.08 10.33
C LEU A 103 -20.17 -1.64 9.80
N ALA A 104 -20.61 -0.71 10.62
CA ALA A 104 -20.74 0.70 10.23
C ALA A 104 -19.37 1.31 9.87
N GLN A 105 -18.36 1.09 10.70
CA GLN A 105 -17.03 1.65 10.47
C GLN A 105 -16.35 1.02 9.25
N ALA A 106 -16.42 -0.29 9.11
CA ALA A 106 -15.81 -1.00 7.97
C ALA A 106 -16.50 -0.63 6.65
N THR A 107 -17.81 -0.43 6.65
CA THR A 107 -18.55 0.03 5.48
C THR A 107 -18.11 1.44 5.08
N SER A 108 -17.95 2.35 6.04
CA SER A 108 -17.41 3.69 5.78
C SER A 108 -16.00 3.65 5.22
N LEU A 109 -15.14 2.80 5.78
CA LEU A 109 -13.79 2.62 5.29
C LEU A 109 -13.78 2.09 3.87
N GLN A 110 -14.63 1.11 3.55
CA GLN A 110 -14.78 0.59 2.19
C GLN A 110 -15.15 1.69 1.20
N SER A 111 -16.13 2.53 1.55
CA SER A 111 -16.53 3.67 0.72
C SER A 111 -15.39 4.64 0.48
N THR A 112 -14.63 4.96 1.53
CA THR A 112 -13.49 5.86 1.42
C THR A 112 -12.42 5.27 0.51
N LEU A 113 -12.08 4.00 0.69
CA LEU A 113 -11.08 3.32 -0.13
C LEU A 113 -11.53 3.20 -1.58
N ASP A 114 -12.82 2.95 -1.82
CA ASP A 114 -13.36 2.92 -3.19
C ASP A 114 -13.22 4.28 -3.86
N MET A 115 -13.52 5.35 -3.15
CA MET A 115 -13.36 6.71 -3.67
C MET A 115 -11.90 7.03 -3.98
N LEU A 116 -10.96 6.64 -3.11
CA LEU A 116 -9.54 6.87 -3.31
C LEU A 116 -8.96 6.03 -4.46
N THR A 117 -9.55 4.87 -4.74
CA THR A 117 -9.08 3.97 -5.79
C THR A 117 -9.70 4.29 -7.14
N ASN A 118 -11.02 4.48 -7.19
CA ASN A 118 -11.82 4.53 -8.42
C ASN A 118 -12.53 5.86 -8.64
N GLY A 119 -12.60 6.72 -7.64
CA GLY A 119 -13.29 7.99 -7.73
C GLY A 119 -12.43 9.07 -8.36
N HIS A 120 -13.08 10.16 -8.74
CA HIS A 120 -12.39 11.35 -9.23
C HIS A 120 -11.97 12.22 -8.06
N VAL A 121 -10.72 12.69 -8.11
CA VAL A 121 -10.25 13.70 -7.18
C VAL A 121 -11.04 14.99 -7.47
N PRO A 122 -11.69 15.57 -6.45
CA PRO A 122 -12.36 16.87 -6.68
C PRO A 122 -11.34 17.91 -7.12
N VAL A 123 -11.53 18.44 -8.32
CA VAL A 123 -10.69 19.52 -8.81
C VAL A 123 -11.28 20.82 -8.26
N ARG A 124 -10.56 21.40 -7.33
CA ARG A 124 -10.88 22.75 -6.89
C ARG A 124 -9.94 23.70 -7.57
N GLY A 125 -10.53 24.55 -8.33
CA GLY A 125 -9.78 25.59 -9.00
C GLY A 125 -9.14 26.54 -7.99
#